data_2aa2fae73fe31596326e3dd1b0dd68e4
#
_entry.id   2aa2fae73fe31596326e3dd1b0dd68e4
#
_cell.length_a   1.000
_cell.length_b   1.000
_cell.length_c   1.000
_cell.angle_alpha   90.00
_cell.angle_beta   90.00
_cell.angle_gamma   90.00
#
_symmetry.space_group_name_H-M   'P 1'
#
loop_
_entity.id
_entity.type
_entity.pdbx_description
1 polymer ?
#
loop_
_entity_poly.entity_id
_entity_poly.type
_entity_poly.pdbx_seq_one_letter_code
_entity_poly.pdbx_strand_id
1 'polypeptide(L)'
;MALIENFEKMLASGKDSALLRFSLGNEYAKAGDAARAVEHLQAAVRLDPGYSAAWKLLGKALAGLSRDEEARQAYTQGIAAAEGHGDKQAAKEMAVFLKRLNRP
;
A
#
# COMPACT_ATOMS: atom_id res chain seq x y z
N MET A 1 -0.44 9.87 17.84
CA MET A 1 0.19 8.60 18.23
C MET A 1 1.68 8.69 18.06
N ALA A 2 2.42 8.26 19.10
CA ALA A 2 3.87 8.44 19.14
C ALA A 2 4.61 7.83 17.95
N LEU A 3 4.18 6.67 17.47
CA LEU A 3 4.86 5.99 16.35
C LEU A 3 4.70 6.78 15.04
N ILE A 4 3.50 7.27 14.74
CA ILE A 4 3.26 8.11 13.57
C ILE A 4 4.11 9.39 13.67
N GLU A 5 4.10 10.03 14.84
CA GLU A 5 4.89 11.26 15.06
C GLU A 5 6.37 11.01 14.83
N ASN A 6 6.90 9.90 15.33
CA ASN A 6 8.31 9.56 15.15
C ASN A 6 8.66 9.33 13.69
N PHE A 7 7.81 8.61 12.95
CA PHE A 7 8.01 8.38 11.52
C PHE A 7 7.92 9.68 10.72
N GLU A 8 6.97 10.56 11.07
CA GLU A 8 6.86 11.86 10.41
C GLU A 8 8.09 12.73 10.65
N LYS A 9 8.65 12.68 11.86
CA LYS A 9 9.90 13.40 12.16
C LYS A 9 11.07 12.85 11.32
N MET A 10 11.16 11.54 11.16
CA MET A 10 12.19 10.93 10.33
C MET A 10 12.05 11.39 8.88
N LEU A 11 10.83 11.41 8.37
CA LEU A 11 10.57 11.88 7.01
C LEU A 11 10.95 13.35 6.85
N ALA A 12 10.55 14.19 7.80
CA ALA A 12 10.86 15.63 7.79
C ALA A 12 12.36 15.89 7.86
N SER A 13 13.12 14.98 8.46
CA SER A 13 14.59 15.09 8.53
C SER A 13 15.31 14.61 7.26
N GLY A 14 14.55 14.24 6.24
CA GLY A 14 15.12 13.82 4.95
C GLY A 14 15.43 12.35 4.82
N LYS A 15 14.95 11.51 5.77
CA LYS A 15 15.19 10.07 5.74
C LYS A 15 14.12 9.32 4.96
N ASP A 16 13.80 9.76 3.78
CA ASP A 16 12.76 9.15 2.96
C ASP A 16 13.23 7.79 2.40
N SER A 17 12.34 6.81 2.44
CA SER A 17 12.59 5.47 1.90
C SER A 17 11.27 4.76 1.70
N ALA A 18 11.28 3.71 0.87
CA ALA A 18 10.09 2.90 0.65
C ALA A 18 9.62 2.26 1.95
N LEU A 19 10.55 1.77 2.78
CA LEU A 19 10.20 1.16 4.07
C LEU A 19 9.56 2.17 5.02
N LEU A 20 10.11 3.37 5.13
CA LEU A 20 9.53 4.40 5.99
C LEU A 20 8.15 4.79 5.52
N ARG A 21 7.97 4.96 4.20
CA ARG A 21 6.67 5.29 3.61
C ARG A 21 5.65 4.18 3.83
N PHE A 22 6.07 2.92 3.66
CA PHE A 22 5.21 1.78 3.96
C PHE A 22 4.81 1.76 5.43
N SER A 23 5.76 1.98 6.33
CA SER A 23 5.51 2.00 7.78
C SER A 23 4.51 3.08 8.16
N LEU A 24 4.66 4.28 7.60
CA LEU A 24 3.70 5.37 7.81
C LEU A 24 2.33 5.00 7.28
N GLY A 25 2.27 4.48 6.05
CA GLY A 25 1.00 4.07 5.45
C GLY A 25 0.29 3.01 6.29
N ASN A 26 1.04 2.04 6.81
CA ASN A 26 0.49 0.99 7.66
C ASN A 26 -0.09 1.57 8.95
N GLU A 27 0.63 2.49 9.61
CA GLU A 27 0.16 3.09 10.86
C GLU A 27 -1.05 3.99 10.64
N TYR A 28 -1.08 4.77 9.56
CA TYR A 28 -2.27 5.56 9.24
C TYR A 28 -3.47 4.66 8.92
N ALA A 29 -3.27 3.55 8.21
CA ALA A 29 -4.34 2.61 7.92
C ALA A 29 -4.92 2.03 9.22
N LYS A 30 -4.05 1.65 10.16
CA LYS A 30 -4.50 1.16 11.48
C LYS A 30 -5.26 2.21 12.27
N ALA A 31 -4.91 3.48 12.09
CA ALA A 31 -5.57 4.59 12.76
C ALA A 31 -6.89 4.99 12.10
N GLY A 32 -7.27 4.34 11.01
CA GLY A 32 -8.50 4.65 10.28
C GLY A 32 -8.37 5.82 9.32
N ASP A 33 -7.16 6.29 9.06
CA ASP A 33 -6.91 7.41 8.15
C ASP A 33 -6.45 6.87 6.79
N ALA A 34 -7.39 6.34 6.02
CA ALA A 34 -7.10 5.74 4.72
C ALA A 34 -6.54 6.75 3.72
N ALA A 35 -6.97 8.03 3.80
CA ALA A 35 -6.49 9.05 2.87
C ALA A 35 -4.99 9.30 3.02
N ARG A 36 -4.50 9.45 4.26
CA ARG A 36 -3.07 9.62 4.50
C ARG A 36 -2.30 8.33 4.23
N ALA A 37 -2.90 7.18 4.52
CA ALA A 37 -2.29 5.90 4.18
C ALA A 37 -2.01 5.82 2.67
N VAL A 38 -2.97 6.21 1.84
CA VAL A 38 -2.81 6.20 0.37
C VAL A 38 -1.62 7.09 -0.04
N GLU A 39 -1.51 8.30 0.51
CA GLU A 39 -0.41 9.21 0.16
C GLU A 39 0.96 8.57 0.39
N HIS A 40 1.16 7.98 1.57
CA HIS A 40 2.45 7.37 1.90
C HIS A 40 2.69 6.08 1.13
N LEU A 41 1.65 5.28 0.93
CA LEU A 41 1.79 4.03 0.18
C LEU A 41 2.06 4.26 -1.30
N GLN A 42 1.48 5.30 -1.89
CA GLN A 42 1.81 5.70 -3.26
C GLN A 42 3.28 6.09 -3.37
N ALA A 43 3.81 6.82 -2.39
CA ALA A 43 5.22 7.14 -2.36
C ALA A 43 6.09 5.88 -2.22
N ALA A 44 5.68 4.93 -1.38
CA ALA A 44 6.41 3.68 -1.18
C ALA A 44 6.56 2.91 -2.51
N VAL A 45 5.49 2.77 -3.28
CA VAL A 45 5.54 2.01 -4.53
C VAL A 45 6.25 2.77 -5.66
N ARG A 46 6.30 4.10 -5.57
CA ARG A 46 7.14 4.89 -6.49
C ARG A 46 8.62 4.67 -6.20
N LEU A 47 8.99 4.63 -4.92
CA LEU A 47 10.37 4.40 -4.50
C LEU A 47 10.82 2.96 -4.73
N ASP A 48 9.90 2.01 -4.59
CA ASP A 48 10.17 0.59 -4.82
C ASP A 48 8.96 -0.07 -5.48
N PRO A 49 8.93 -0.10 -6.82
CA PRO A 49 7.80 -0.71 -7.55
C PRO A 49 7.62 -2.20 -7.30
N GLY A 50 8.65 -2.87 -6.79
CA GLY A 50 8.57 -4.30 -6.45
C GLY A 50 8.04 -4.58 -5.04
N TYR A 51 7.65 -3.56 -4.30
CA TYR A 51 7.21 -3.70 -2.91
C TYR A 51 5.78 -4.22 -2.85
N SER A 52 5.61 -5.52 -2.98
CA SER A 52 4.29 -6.14 -3.09
C SER A 52 3.38 -5.90 -1.89
N ALA A 53 3.94 -5.89 -0.67
CA ALA A 53 3.17 -5.60 0.54
C ALA A 53 2.59 -4.17 0.52
N ALA A 54 3.33 -3.23 -0.03
CA ALA A 54 2.86 -1.84 -0.16
C ALA A 54 1.74 -1.73 -1.19
N TRP A 55 1.85 -2.43 -2.32
CA TRP A 55 0.76 -2.49 -3.30
C TRP A 55 -0.51 -3.08 -2.70
N LYS A 56 -0.38 -4.16 -1.93
CA LYS A 56 -1.54 -4.81 -1.30
C LYS A 56 -2.25 -3.85 -0.34
N LEU A 57 -1.49 -3.19 0.51
CA LEU A 57 -2.05 -2.25 1.48
C LEU A 57 -2.65 -1.03 0.80
N LEU A 58 -1.99 -0.54 -0.27
CA LEU A 58 -2.51 0.56 -1.09
C LEU A 58 -3.87 0.20 -1.69
N GLY A 59 -3.97 -0.98 -2.28
CA GLY A 59 -5.25 -1.45 -2.83
C GLY A 59 -6.35 -1.49 -1.79
N LYS A 60 -6.04 -2.00 -0.60
CA LYS A 60 -7.02 -2.05 0.50
C LYS A 60 -7.45 -0.65 0.94
N ALA A 61 -6.52 0.27 1.07
CA ALA A 61 -6.83 1.65 1.48
C ALA A 61 -7.68 2.36 0.42
N LEU A 62 -7.34 2.19 -0.85
CA LEU A 62 -8.11 2.77 -1.96
C LEU A 62 -9.53 2.20 -2.02
N ALA A 63 -9.68 0.89 -1.86
CA ALA A 63 -11.00 0.26 -1.82
C ALA A 63 -11.82 0.77 -0.63
N GLY A 64 -11.17 0.97 0.51
CA GLY A 64 -11.81 1.55 1.70
C GLY A 64 -12.33 2.96 1.48
N LEU A 65 -11.74 3.70 0.55
CA LEU A 65 -12.17 5.04 0.15
C LEU A 65 -13.14 5.00 -1.04
N SER A 66 -13.57 3.81 -1.46
CA SER A 66 -14.42 3.61 -2.64
C SER A 66 -13.77 4.10 -3.94
N ARG A 67 -12.44 4.16 -3.97
CA ARG A 67 -11.66 4.47 -5.17
C ARG A 67 -11.31 3.16 -5.88
N ASP A 68 -12.35 2.49 -6.38
CA ASP A 68 -12.26 1.10 -6.81
C ASP A 68 -11.39 0.89 -8.05
N GLU A 69 -11.44 1.82 -9.01
CA GLU A 69 -10.60 1.70 -10.21
C GLU A 69 -9.12 1.78 -9.87
N GLU A 70 -8.77 2.72 -9.01
CA GLU A 70 -7.38 2.84 -8.53
C GLU A 70 -6.96 1.62 -7.71
N ALA A 71 -7.89 1.09 -6.91
CA ALA A 71 -7.63 -0.14 -6.14
C ALA A 71 -7.36 -1.33 -7.08
N ARG A 72 -8.10 -1.46 -8.18
CA ARG A 72 -7.86 -2.50 -9.18
C ARG A 72 -6.46 -2.37 -9.78
N GLN A 73 -6.07 -1.15 -10.12
CA GLN A 73 -4.74 -0.89 -10.67
C GLN A 73 -3.65 -1.26 -9.66
N ALA A 74 -3.83 -0.90 -8.39
CA ALA A 74 -2.87 -1.22 -7.34
C ALA A 74 -2.71 -2.73 -7.15
N TYR A 75 -3.82 -3.47 -7.11
CA TYR A 75 -3.76 -4.93 -6.99
C TYR A 75 -3.13 -5.59 -8.21
N THR A 76 -3.44 -5.09 -9.40
CA THR A 76 -2.84 -5.61 -10.64
C THR A 76 -1.33 -5.45 -10.63
N GLN A 77 -0.85 -4.27 -10.26
CA GLN A 77 0.59 -4.00 -10.13
C GLN A 77 1.21 -4.84 -9.01
N GLY A 78 0.50 -4.97 -7.91
CA GLY A 78 0.98 -5.75 -6.77
C GLY A 78 1.11 -7.24 -7.07
N ILE A 79 0.18 -7.80 -7.84
CA ILE A 79 0.25 -9.19 -8.29
C ILE A 79 1.50 -9.39 -9.15
N ALA A 80 1.75 -8.49 -10.11
CA ALA A 80 2.93 -8.57 -10.95
C ALA A 80 4.22 -8.47 -10.12
N ALA A 81 4.26 -7.57 -9.13
CA ALA A 81 5.41 -7.42 -8.24
C ALA A 81 5.64 -8.68 -7.42
N ALA A 82 4.59 -9.26 -6.86
CA ALA A 82 4.67 -10.48 -6.06
C ALA A 82 5.14 -11.66 -6.90
N GLU A 83 4.60 -11.81 -8.10
CA GLU A 83 5.02 -12.87 -9.02
C GLU A 83 6.48 -12.73 -9.42
N GLY A 84 6.93 -11.49 -9.64
CA GLY A 84 8.32 -11.20 -9.97
C GLY A 84 9.30 -11.59 -8.86
N HIS A 85 8.85 -11.60 -7.61
CA HIS A 85 9.65 -12.01 -6.45
C HIS A 85 9.39 -13.46 -6.04
N GLY A 86 8.52 -14.18 -6.73
CA GLY A 86 8.16 -15.54 -6.36
C GLY A 86 7.27 -15.62 -5.12
N ASP A 87 6.64 -14.54 -4.71
CA ASP A 87 5.72 -14.50 -3.58
C ASP A 87 4.32 -14.88 -4.02
N LYS A 88 4.10 -16.17 -4.14
CA LYS A 88 2.83 -16.72 -4.62
C LYS A 88 1.66 -16.44 -3.67
N GLN A 89 1.94 -16.41 -2.37
CA GLN A 89 0.90 -16.15 -1.36
C GLN A 89 0.34 -14.73 -1.50
N ALA A 90 1.21 -13.74 -1.59
CA ALA A 90 0.79 -12.35 -1.77
C ALA A 90 0.02 -12.18 -3.08
N ALA A 91 0.49 -12.81 -4.18
CA ALA A 91 -0.20 -12.74 -5.46
C ALA A 91 -1.61 -13.33 -5.37
N LYS A 92 -1.77 -14.47 -4.70
CA LYS A 92 -3.09 -15.09 -4.51
C LYS A 92 -4.03 -14.21 -3.68
N GLU A 93 -3.52 -13.63 -2.61
CA GLU A 93 -4.33 -12.76 -1.75
C GLU A 93 -4.84 -11.55 -2.53
N MET A 94 -3.96 -10.90 -3.29
CA MET A 94 -4.35 -9.75 -4.10
C MET A 94 -5.31 -10.13 -5.23
N ALA A 95 -5.13 -11.31 -5.83
CA ALA A 95 -6.06 -11.80 -6.85
C ALA A 95 -7.47 -11.98 -6.29
N VAL A 96 -7.59 -12.46 -5.04
CA VAL A 96 -8.89 -12.58 -4.37
C VAL A 96 -9.53 -11.22 -4.16
N PHE A 97 -8.76 -10.25 -3.65
CA PHE A 97 -9.25 -8.89 -3.45
C PHE A 97 -9.70 -8.24 -4.76
N LEU A 98 -8.90 -8.41 -5.81
CA LEU A 98 -9.23 -7.89 -7.15
C LEU A 98 -10.53 -8.51 -7.67
N LYS A 99 -10.70 -9.80 -7.50
CA LYS A 99 -11.92 -10.50 -7.91
C LYS A 99 -13.14 -9.95 -7.19
N ARG A 100 -13.03 -9.66 -5.91
CA ARG A 100 -14.13 -9.07 -5.11
C ARG A 100 -14.52 -7.70 -5.64
N LEU A 101 -13.54 -6.87 -6.03
CA LEU A 101 -13.81 -5.55 -6.60
C LEU A 101 -14.52 -5.63 -7.95
N ASN A 102 -14.32 -6.71 -8.69
CA ASN A 102 -14.92 -6.90 -10.02
C ASN A 102 -16.32 -7.49 -9.97
N ARG A 103 -16.84 -7.82 -8.79
CA ARG A 103 -18.21 -8.32 -8.66
C ARG A 103 -19.22 -7.21 -8.87
N PRO A 104 -20.31 -7.50 -9.63
CA PRO A 104 -21.38 -6.52 -9.81
C PRO A 104 -22.14 -6.25 -8.50
#